data_7a167fd09b50bd5bf25b94465198329e
#
_entry.id   7a167fd09b50bd5bf25b94465198329e
#
_cell.length_a   1.000
_cell.length_b   1.000
_cell.length_c   1.000
_cell.angle_alpha   90.00
_cell.angle_beta   90.00
_cell.angle_gamma   90.00
#
_symmetry.space_group_name_H-M   'P 1'
#
loop_
_entity.id
_entity.type
_entity.pdbx_description
1 polymer ?
#
loop_
_entity_poly.entity_id
_entity_poly.type
_entity_poly.pdbx_seq_one_letter_code
_entity_poly.pdbx_strand_id
1 'polypeptide(L)'
;MSTRAEQKLRTRQSIIDAALELSKDKGFPALSLREVTRCAGIAPATFYRHFVDMEDLGLALVDQVSLILRQIMRQARHRVKVKGSVVSTSIETFMEFVENYPNLIRLLNSDMVSGPKKFRESIARETRRFAEELTDDLSSKNQMDRQPLANIPEVAEMMVMLVFSQGVMSLDMSDEERKNLVRKLNIELRMVLAGSHAVYMKKKTNQ
;
A
#
# COMPACT_ATOMS: atom_id res chain seq x y z
N MET A 1 -2.87 -12.06 -33.89
CA MET A 1 -4.09 -11.25 -33.72
C MET A 1 -4.51 -11.32 -32.26
N SER A 2 -4.75 -10.18 -31.61
CA SER A 2 -5.24 -10.14 -30.22
C SER A 2 -6.67 -10.65 -30.14
N THR A 3 -6.96 -11.51 -29.18
CA THR A 3 -8.33 -12.01 -28.97
C THR A 3 -9.25 -10.88 -28.45
N ARG A 4 -10.56 -11.02 -28.64
CA ARG A 4 -11.55 -10.06 -28.13
C ARG A 4 -11.46 -9.88 -26.60
N ALA A 5 -11.07 -10.93 -25.89
CA ALA A 5 -10.83 -10.89 -24.44
C ALA A 5 -9.59 -10.07 -24.08
N GLU A 6 -8.48 -10.25 -24.78
CA GLU A 6 -7.26 -9.44 -24.59
C GLU A 6 -7.51 -7.96 -24.88
N GLN A 7 -8.26 -7.65 -25.96
CA GLN A 7 -8.63 -6.28 -26.27
C GLN A 7 -9.49 -5.65 -25.15
N LYS A 8 -10.42 -6.42 -24.58
CA LYS A 8 -11.25 -5.96 -23.46
C LYS A 8 -10.38 -5.65 -22.23
N LEU A 9 -9.42 -6.51 -21.88
CA LEU A 9 -8.50 -6.30 -20.76
C LEU A 9 -7.61 -5.07 -20.99
N ARG A 10 -7.05 -4.91 -22.19
CA ARG A 10 -6.22 -3.73 -22.54
C ARG A 10 -7.00 -2.43 -22.40
N THR A 11 -8.23 -2.37 -22.90
CA THR A 11 -9.06 -1.16 -22.78
C THR A 11 -9.40 -0.88 -21.32
N ARG A 12 -9.70 -1.90 -20.50
CA ARG A 12 -9.95 -1.72 -19.07
C ARG A 12 -8.70 -1.16 -18.36
N GLN A 13 -7.53 -1.70 -18.67
CA GLN A 13 -6.27 -1.22 -18.11
C GLN A 13 -5.97 0.22 -18.53
N SER A 14 -6.17 0.58 -19.79
CA SER A 14 -5.99 1.95 -20.30
C SER A 14 -6.88 2.97 -19.54
N ILE A 15 -8.08 2.60 -19.14
CA ILE A 15 -8.96 3.46 -18.34
C ILE A 15 -8.39 3.65 -16.92
N ILE A 16 -7.91 2.57 -16.30
CA ILE A 16 -7.28 2.62 -14.96
C ILE A 16 -6.00 3.48 -15.01
N ASP A 17 -5.14 3.27 -16.01
CA ASP A 17 -3.89 4.02 -16.16
C ASP A 17 -4.16 5.51 -16.38
N ALA A 18 -5.18 5.86 -17.18
CA ALA A 18 -5.60 7.24 -17.37
C ALA A 18 -6.11 7.88 -16.06
N ALA A 19 -6.91 7.15 -15.28
CA ALA A 19 -7.38 7.64 -13.98
C ALA A 19 -6.22 7.80 -12.98
N LEU A 20 -5.28 6.86 -12.95
CA LEU A 20 -4.08 6.92 -12.13
C LEU A 20 -3.24 8.15 -12.46
N GLU A 21 -2.98 8.38 -13.73
CA GLU A 21 -2.19 9.53 -14.19
C GLU A 21 -2.84 10.87 -13.82
N LEU A 22 -4.13 11.02 -14.12
CA LEU A 22 -4.88 12.24 -13.80
C LEU A 22 -5.02 12.46 -12.28
N SER A 23 -5.02 11.39 -11.48
CA SER A 23 -5.12 11.47 -10.01
C SER A 23 -3.87 12.02 -9.35
N LYS A 24 -2.71 12.02 -10.02
CA LYS A 24 -1.47 12.58 -9.48
C LYS A 24 -1.60 14.08 -9.22
N ASP A 25 -2.28 14.79 -10.12
CA ASP A 25 -2.36 16.25 -10.07
C ASP A 25 -3.48 16.77 -9.17
N LYS A 26 -4.70 16.19 -9.26
CA LYS A 26 -5.88 16.76 -8.60
C LYS A 26 -6.68 15.79 -7.73
N GLY A 27 -6.22 14.56 -7.62
CA GLY A 27 -6.90 13.50 -6.87
C GLY A 27 -8.12 12.94 -7.59
N PHE A 28 -8.43 11.67 -7.32
CA PHE A 28 -9.51 10.93 -7.97
C PHE A 28 -10.91 11.57 -7.79
N PRO A 29 -11.32 12.08 -6.61
CA PRO A 29 -12.64 12.68 -6.44
C PRO A 29 -12.93 13.89 -7.34
N ALA A 30 -11.88 14.58 -7.83
CA ALA A 30 -12.02 15.71 -8.74
C ALA A 30 -12.04 15.31 -10.23
N LEU A 31 -11.92 14.01 -10.54
CA LEU A 31 -11.95 13.53 -11.90
C LEU A 31 -13.38 13.39 -12.44
N SER A 32 -13.58 13.78 -13.68
CA SER A 32 -14.80 13.51 -14.43
C SER A 32 -14.60 12.33 -15.40
N LEU A 33 -15.67 11.60 -15.67
CA LEU A 33 -15.71 10.55 -16.70
C LEU A 33 -15.18 11.05 -18.05
N ARG A 34 -15.51 12.30 -18.41
CA ARG A 34 -15.09 12.91 -19.68
C ARG A 34 -13.56 13.08 -19.77
N GLU A 35 -12.91 13.47 -18.66
CA GLU A 35 -11.46 13.59 -18.61
C GLU A 35 -10.76 12.24 -18.69
N VAL A 36 -11.27 11.26 -17.94
CA VAL A 36 -10.72 9.90 -17.95
C VAL A 36 -10.84 9.28 -19.34
N THR A 37 -12.01 9.36 -19.98
CA THR A 37 -12.23 8.78 -21.32
C THR A 37 -11.40 9.47 -22.38
N ARG A 38 -11.24 10.79 -22.29
CA ARG A 38 -10.36 11.56 -23.19
C ARG A 38 -8.90 11.16 -23.02
N CYS A 39 -8.42 11.04 -21.80
CA CYS A 39 -7.06 10.61 -21.50
C CYS A 39 -6.79 9.18 -21.96
N ALA A 40 -7.76 8.28 -21.76
CA ALA A 40 -7.69 6.89 -22.23
C ALA A 40 -7.86 6.72 -23.75
N GLY A 41 -8.20 7.78 -24.49
CA GLY A 41 -8.41 7.74 -25.95
C GLY A 41 -9.64 6.93 -26.36
N ILE A 42 -10.70 6.90 -25.55
CA ILE A 42 -11.92 6.12 -25.79
C ILE A 42 -13.18 6.99 -25.83
N ALA A 43 -14.23 6.49 -26.48
CA ALA A 43 -15.55 7.11 -26.38
C ALA A 43 -16.19 6.85 -25.01
N PRO A 44 -17.01 7.78 -24.45
CA PRO A 44 -17.72 7.58 -23.19
C PRO A 44 -18.57 6.30 -23.14
N ALA A 45 -19.19 5.91 -24.24
CA ALA A 45 -19.95 4.66 -24.33
C ALA A 45 -19.07 3.41 -24.13
N THR A 46 -17.78 3.50 -24.43
CA THR A 46 -16.83 2.40 -24.21
C THR A 46 -16.52 2.24 -22.72
N PHE A 47 -16.48 3.32 -21.94
CA PHE A 47 -16.28 3.29 -20.50
C PHE A 47 -17.31 2.37 -19.82
N TYR A 48 -18.58 2.54 -20.11
CA TYR A 48 -19.68 1.77 -19.51
C TYR A 48 -19.68 0.27 -19.85
N ARG A 49 -18.84 -0.18 -20.78
CA ARG A 49 -18.59 -1.62 -21.03
C ARG A 49 -17.61 -2.23 -20.02
N HIS A 50 -16.88 -1.40 -19.26
CA HIS A 50 -15.81 -1.81 -18.35
C HIS A 50 -16.07 -1.43 -16.90
N PHE A 51 -16.77 -0.32 -16.66
CA PHE A 51 -17.10 0.21 -15.34
C PHE A 51 -18.55 0.71 -15.34
N VAL A 52 -19.24 0.46 -14.23
CA VAL A 52 -20.63 0.90 -14.05
C VAL A 52 -20.68 2.43 -13.92
N ASP A 53 -19.75 2.99 -13.15
CA ASP A 53 -19.64 4.40 -12.83
C ASP A 53 -18.22 4.77 -12.40
N MET A 54 -18.00 6.02 -11.96
CA MET A 54 -16.72 6.48 -11.44
C MET A 54 -16.36 5.84 -10.09
N GLU A 55 -17.35 5.42 -9.29
CA GLU A 55 -17.09 4.70 -8.03
C GLU A 55 -16.47 3.33 -8.31
N ASP A 56 -16.99 2.57 -9.27
CA ASP A 56 -16.45 1.28 -9.70
C ASP A 56 -15.02 1.42 -10.26
N LEU A 57 -14.75 2.48 -11.04
CA LEU A 57 -13.39 2.82 -11.46
C LEU A 57 -12.48 3.14 -10.27
N GLY A 58 -12.97 3.90 -9.28
CA GLY A 58 -12.21 4.25 -8.09
C GLY A 58 -11.82 3.03 -7.26
N LEU A 59 -12.71 2.05 -7.11
CA LEU A 59 -12.40 0.78 -6.45
C LEU A 59 -11.30 0.01 -7.21
N ALA A 60 -11.39 -0.04 -8.54
CA ALA A 60 -10.35 -0.67 -9.35
C ALA A 60 -9.00 0.07 -9.25
N LEU A 61 -9.03 1.40 -9.06
CA LEU A 61 -7.83 2.20 -8.84
C LEU A 61 -7.20 1.87 -7.48
N VAL A 62 -7.98 1.74 -6.41
CA VAL A 62 -7.50 1.29 -5.09
C VAL A 62 -6.80 -0.07 -5.20
N ASP A 63 -7.43 -1.05 -5.86
CA ASP A 63 -6.84 -2.38 -6.05
C ASP A 63 -5.51 -2.30 -6.84
N GLN A 64 -5.45 -1.49 -7.90
CA GLN A 64 -4.27 -1.32 -8.76
C GLN A 64 -3.10 -0.65 -8.00
N VAL A 65 -3.38 0.44 -7.29
CA VAL A 65 -2.38 1.17 -6.50
C VAL A 65 -1.82 0.29 -5.38
N SER A 66 -2.69 -0.43 -4.69
CA SER A 66 -2.30 -1.36 -3.65
C SER A 66 -1.42 -2.49 -4.19
N LEU A 67 -1.73 -3.02 -5.38
CA LEU A 67 -0.91 -4.03 -6.04
C LEU A 67 0.49 -3.49 -6.36
N ILE A 68 0.59 -2.30 -6.95
CA ILE A 68 1.86 -1.64 -7.27
C ILE A 68 2.68 -1.44 -6.00
N LEU A 69 2.07 -0.89 -4.95
CA LEU A 69 2.76 -0.66 -3.68
C LEU A 69 3.27 -1.97 -3.06
N ARG A 70 2.44 -3.03 -3.04
CA ARG A 70 2.88 -4.35 -2.53
C ARG A 70 4.08 -4.88 -3.31
N GLN A 71 4.09 -4.78 -4.63
CA GLN A 71 5.21 -5.22 -5.46
C GLN A 71 6.50 -4.43 -5.15
N ILE A 72 6.42 -3.11 -5.02
CA ILE A 72 7.55 -2.24 -4.67
C ILE A 72 8.08 -2.61 -3.27
N MET A 73 7.20 -2.74 -2.29
CA MET A 73 7.57 -3.09 -0.91
C MET A 73 8.19 -4.49 -0.82
N ARG A 74 7.64 -5.47 -1.53
CA ARG A 74 8.21 -6.82 -1.61
C ARG A 74 9.61 -6.80 -2.20
N GLN A 75 9.81 -6.09 -3.32
CA GLN A 75 11.13 -5.95 -3.94
C GLN A 75 12.13 -5.26 -3.01
N ALA A 76 11.73 -4.21 -2.29
CA ALA A 76 12.56 -3.54 -1.31
C ALA A 76 13.04 -4.51 -0.22
N ARG A 77 12.13 -5.31 0.34
CA ARG A 77 12.47 -6.31 1.37
C ARG A 77 13.41 -7.42 0.87
N HIS A 78 13.28 -7.82 -0.40
CA HIS A 78 14.14 -8.85 -0.99
C HIS A 78 15.51 -8.35 -1.43
N ARG A 79 15.64 -7.07 -1.78
CA ARG A 79 16.93 -6.47 -2.21
C ARG A 79 17.91 -6.22 -1.08
N VAL A 80 17.47 -6.18 0.17
CA VAL A 80 18.35 -5.98 1.32
C VAL A 80 19.18 -7.22 1.58
N LYS A 81 20.30 -7.35 0.85
CA LYS A 81 21.34 -8.34 1.11
C LYS A 81 22.36 -7.72 2.08
N VAL A 82 22.43 -8.25 3.30
CA VAL A 82 23.58 -8.24 4.22
C VAL A 82 23.91 -7.00 5.05
N LYS A 83 23.63 -5.74 4.69
CA LYS A 83 24.05 -4.57 5.52
C LYS A 83 22.99 -3.49 5.79
N GLY A 84 21.79 -3.63 5.27
CA GLY A 84 20.70 -2.69 5.55
C GLY A 84 19.65 -3.31 6.47
N SER A 85 19.01 -2.51 7.30
CA SER A 85 17.83 -2.95 8.03
C SER A 85 16.65 -3.06 7.03
N VAL A 86 16.07 -4.25 6.90
CA VAL A 86 14.84 -4.44 6.11
C VAL A 86 13.76 -3.45 6.53
N VAL A 87 13.70 -3.15 7.83
CA VAL A 87 12.78 -2.16 8.40
C VAL A 87 13.05 -0.79 7.82
N SER A 88 14.28 -0.27 7.89
CA SER A 88 14.63 1.07 7.37
C SER A 88 14.33 1.17 5.87
N THR A 89 14.78 0.19 5.09
CA THR A 89 14.53 0.18 3.64
C THR A 89 13.04 0.14 3.30
N SER A 90 12.24 -0.61 4.07
CA SER A 90 10.79 -0.65 3.86
C SER A 90 10.13 0.70 4.18
N ILE A 91 10.53 1.35 5.28
CA ILE A 91 10.03 2.69 5.63
C ILE A 91 10.41 3.71 4.55
N GLU A 92 11.67 3.76 4.15
CA GLU A 92 12.17 4.68 3.12
C GLU A 92 11.44 4.49 1.80
N THR A 93 11.28 3.24 1.36
CA THR A 93 10.55 2.91 0.11
C THR A 93 9.08 3.33 0.19
N PHE A 94 8.43 3.13 1.34
CA PHE A 94 7.05 3.56 1.52
C PHE A 94 6.92 5.07 1.55
N MET A 95 7.81 5.78 2.23
CA MET A 95 7.80 7.25 2.28
C MET A 95 8.08 7.86 0.91
N GLU A 96 9.00 7.28 0.14
CA GLU A 96 9.22 7.66 -1.27
C GLU A 96 7.95 7.47 -2.12
N PHE A 97 7.22 6.38 -1.90
CA PHE A 97 5.93 6.18 -2.57
C PHE A 97 4.90 7.24 -2.18
N VAL A 98 4.82 7.61 -0.90
CA VAL A 98 3.92 8.67 -0.39
C VAL A 98 4.25 10.01 -1.04
N GLU A 99 5.54 10.36 -1.16
CA GLU A 99 5.99 11.60 -1.81
C GLU A 99 5.68 11.64 -3.30
N ASN A 100 5.87 10.52 -3.99
CA ASN A 100 5.61 10.44 -5.44
C ASN A 100 4.12 10.37 -5.79
N TYR A 101 3.26 9.90 -4.86
CA TYR A 101 1.84 9.67 -5.11
C TYR A 101 0.93 10.22 -3.98
N PRO A 102 1.08 11.50 -3.58
CA PRO A 102 0.37 12.05 -2.41
C PRO A 102 -1.16 11.99 -2.57
N ASN A 103 -1.68 12.24 -3.77
CA ASN A 103 -3.11 12.23 -4.02
C ASN A 103 -3.73 10.81 -3.99
N LEU A 104 -2.93 9.78 -4.28
CA LEU A 104 -3.37 8.39 -4.12
C LEU A 104 -3.42 7.99 -2.64
N ILE A 105 -2.46 8.45 -1.85
CA ILE A 105 -2.47 8.24 -0.40
C ILE A 105 -3.65 9.01 0.24
N ARG A 106 -3.95 10.24 -0.22
CA ARG A 106 -5.14 10.98 0.22
C ARG A 106 -6.43 10.24 -0.13
N LEU A 107 -6.53 9.64 -1.33
CA LEU A 107 -7.68 8.81 -1.71
C LEU A 107 -7.86 7.64 -0.74
N LEU A 108 -6.79 6.89 -0.47
CA LEU A 108 -6.84 5.77 0.46
C LEU A 108 -7.23 6.19 1.88
N ASN A 109 -6.81 7.38 2.33
CA ASN A 109 -7.12 7.87 3.68
C ASN A 109 -8.53 8.47 3.80
N SER A 110 -8.95 9.32 2.86
CA SER A 110 -10.26 10.00 2.94
C SER A 110 -11.40 8.99 3.02
N ASP A 111 -11.26 7.88 2.31
CA ASP A 111 -12.27 6.85 2.21
C ASP A 111 -12.18 5.80 3.33
N MET A 112 -11.07 5.71 4.06
CA MET A 112 -10.95 4.87 5.26
C MET A 112 -11.90 5.28 6.38
N VAL A 113 -12.10 6.59 6.58
CA VAL A 113 -12.85 7.12 7.73
C VAL A 113 -14.27 7.53 7.35
N SER A 114 -14.46 8.20 6.23
CA SER A 114 -15.70 8.86 5.84
C SER A 114 -16.28 8.39 4.51
N GLY A 115 -15.56 7.56 3.77
CA GLY A 115 -15.95 7.12 2.44
C GLY A 115 -17.09 6.10 2.41
N PRO A 116 -17.66 5.82 1.24
CA PRO A 116 -18.66 4.78 1.06
C PRO A 116 -18.21 3.42 1.62
N LYS A 117 -19.13 2.61 2.10
CA LYS A 117 -18.84 1.30 2.73
C LYS A 117 -17.93 0.42 1.85
N LYS A 118 -18.18 0.40 0.54
CA LYS A 118 -17.39 -0.40 -0.42
C LYS A 118 -15.91 0.00 -0.45
N PHE A 119 -15.61 1.31 -0.37
CA PHE A 119 -14.22 1.81 -0.31
C PHE A 119 -13.54 1.39 0.98
N ARG A 120 -14.21 1.58 2.14
CA ARG A 120 -13.67 1.13 3.43
C ARG A 120 -13.35 -0.36 3.45
N GLU A 121 -14.26 -1.19 2.91
CA GLU A 121 -14.06 -2.64 2.80
C GLU A 121 -12.90 -2.98 1.84
N SER A 122 -12.77 -2.27 0.72
CA SER A 122 -11.67 -2.47 -0.22
C SER A 122 -10.32 -2.12 0.42
N ILE A 123 -10.22 -0.95 1.06
CA ILE A 123 -9.00 -0.51 1.73
C ILE A 123 -8.63 -1.46 2.88
N ALA A 124 -9.61 -1.87 3.71
CA ALA A 124 -9.37 -2.83 4.78
C ALA A 124 -8.88 -4.18 4.26
N ARG A 125 -9.42 -4.65 3.14
CA ARG A 125 -8.96 -5.87 2.47
C ARG A 125 -7.52 -5.73 1.99
N GLU A 126 -7.17 -4.62 1.36
CA GLU A 126 -5.82 -4.40 0.87
C GLU A 126 -4.81 -4.25 2.02
N THR A 127 -5.16 -3.54 3.09
CA THR A 127 -4.32 -3.44 4.30
C THR A 127 -4.05 -4.81 4.91
N ARG A 128 -5.07 -5.68 4.96
CA ARG A 128 -4.90 -7.06 5.43
C ARG A 128 -3.95 -7.86 4.54
N ARG A 129 -4.04 -7.74 3.22
CA ARG A 129 -3.11 -8.38 2.28
C ARG A 129 -1.66 -7.93 2.50
N PHE A 130 -1.42 -6.65 2.80
CA PHE A 130 -0.09 -6.17 3.19
C PHE A 130 0.43 -6.86 4.46
N ALA A 131 -0.43 -7.00 5.48
CA ALA A 131 -0.07 -7.68 6.72
C ALA A 131 0.19 -9.17 6.50
N GLU A 132 -0.61 -9.85 5.67
CA GLU A 132 -0.41 -11.25 5.29
C GLU A 132 0.94 -11.46 4.59
N GLU A 133 1.27 -10.65 3.58
CA GLU A 133 2.57 -10.73 2.89
C GLU A 133 3.75 -10.45 3.84
N LEU A 134 3.62 -9.50 4.75
CA LEU A 134 4.65 -9.22 5.75
C LEU A 134 4.77 -10.38 6.76
N THR A 135 3.65 -11.01 7.13
CA THR A 135 3.62 -12.21 7.98
C THR A 135 4.42 -13.35 7.35
N ASP A 136 4.22 -13.60 6.05
CA ASP A 136 4.95 -14.63 5.31
C ASP A 136 6.45 -14.33 5.27
N ASP A 137 6.82 -13.06 4.99
CA ASP A 137 8.21 -12.62 4.96
C ASP A 137 8.90 -12.75 6.35
N LEU A 138 8.22 -12.38 7.42
CA LEU A 138 8.74 -12.51 8.79
C LEU A 138 8.82 -13.97 9.22
N SER A 139 7.82 -14.78 8.90
CA SER A 139 7.77 -16.21 9.24
C SER A 139 8.86 -17.00 8.53
N SER A 140 9.13 -16.72 7.26
CA SER A 140 10.18 -17.39 6.49
C SER A 140 11.57 -17.12 7.06
N LYS A 141 11.81 -15.96 7.63
CA LYS A 141 13.09 -15.57 8.27
C LYS A 141 13.17 -16.06 9.72
N ASN A 142 12.05 -16.16 10.41
CA ASN A 142 11.99 -16.50 11.83
C ASN A 142 12.64 -17.83 12.20
N GLN A 143 12.61 -18.81 11.29
CA GLN A 143 13.23 -20.13 11.51
C GLN A 143 14.76 -20.12 11.49
N MET A 144 15.36 -19.08 10.87
CA MET A 144 16.80 -18.94 10.69
C MET A 144 17.40 -17.80 11.54
N ASP A 145 16.55 -17.04 12.25
CA ASP A 145 16.98 -15.83 12.93
C ASP A 145 17.47 -16.10 14.36
N ARG A 146 18.48 -15.33 14.78
CA ARG A 146 18.97 -15.32 16.17
C ARG A 146 17.99 -14.68 17.15
N GLN A 147 16.96 -14.01 16.65
CA GLN A 147 15.93 -13.32 17.42
C GLN A 147 14.54 -13.73 16.93
N PRO A 148 14.09 -14.96 17.23
CA PRO A 148 12.78 -15.43 16.81
C PRO A 148 11.65 -14.59 17.44
N LEU A 149 10.57 -14.40 16.67
CA LEU A 149 9.42 -13.59 17.03
C LEU A 149 8.24 -14.47 17.48
N ALA A 150 7.45 -13.96 18.40
CA ALA A 150 6.14 -14.51 18.75
C ALA A 150 5.03 -13.68 18.08
N ASN A 151 3.87 -14.29 17.86
CA ASN A 151 2.67 -13.61 17.37
C ASN A 151 2.95 -12.79 16.09
N ILE A 152 3.58 -13.43 15.10
CA ILE A 152 4.03 -12.77 13.85
C ILE A 152 2.90 -12.08 13.09
N PRO A 153 1.69 -12.66 12.96
CA PRO A 153 0.58 -11.98 12.29
C PRO A 153 0.23 -10.64 12.94
N GLU A 154 0.11 -10.61 14.27
CA GLU A 154 -0.20 -9.41 15.03
C GLU A 154 0.92 -8.36 14.93
N VAL A 155 2.18 -8.79 14.93
CA VAL A 155 3.35 -7.93 14.70
C VAL A 155 3.27 -7.30 13.30
N ALA A 156 3.00 -8.09 12.28
CA ALA A 156 2.89 -7.60 10.90
C ALA A 156 1.73 -6.60 10.76
N GLU A 157 0.58 -6.89 11.34
CA GLU A 157 -0.58 -5.99 11.33
C GLU A 157 -0.26 -4.65 12.01
N MET A 158 0.33 -4.68 13.22
CA MET A 158 0.76 -3.47 13.93
C MET A 158 1.76 -2.65 13.12
N MET A 159 2.76 -3.29 12.50
CA MET A 159 3.76 -2.60 11.69
C MET A 159 3.13 -1.94 10.46
N VAL A 160 2.26 -2.63 9.76
CA VAL A 160 1.55 -2.10 8.59
C VAL A 160 0.67 -0.91 8.99
N MET A 161 -0.15 -1.05 10.02
CA MET A 161 -1.02 0.04 10.50
C MET A 161 -0.22 1.28 10.92
N LEU A 162 0.89 1.09 11.65
CA LEU A 162 1.75 2.19 12.10
C LEU A 162 2.34 2.95 10.91
N VAL A 163 2.93 2.23 9.94
CA VAL A 163 3.56 2.83 8.76
C VAL A 163 2.53 3.57 7.89
N PHE A 164 1.37 2.96 7.64
CA PHE A 164 0.32 3.59 6.85
C PHE A 164 -0.22 4.86 7.50
N SER A 165 -0.54 4.82 8.80
CA SER A 165 -1.05 6.00 9.52
C SER A 165 -0.06 7.16 9.52
N GLN A 166 1.23 6.88 9.72
CA GLN A 166 2.27 7.90 9.70
C GLN A 166 2.55 8.43 8.28
N GLY A 167 2.46 7.58 7.27
CA GLY A 167 2.56 8.00 5.87
C GLY A 167 1.48 9.01 5.48
N VAL A 168 0.24 8.78 5.91
CA VAL A 168 -0.84 9.75 5.72
C VAL A 168 -0.53 11.08 6.42
N MET A 169 -0.09 11.03 7.67
CA MET A 169 0.27 12.23 8.44
C MET A 169 1.43 13.01 7.81
N SER A 170 2.32 12.34 7.07
CA SER A 170 3.48 12.97 6.44
C SER A 170 3.14 13.81 5.21
N LEU A 171 1.91 13.73 4.69
CA LEU A 171 1.51 14.45 3.47
C LEU A 171 1.60 15.97 3.59
N ASP A 172 1.42 16.50 4.79
CA ASP A 172 1.43 17.94 5.06
C ASP A 172 2.67 18.37 5.86
N MET A 173 3.70 17.49 5.98
CA MET A 173 4.95 17.75 6.68
C MET A 173 6.02 18.33 5.75
N SER A 174 6.88 19.16 6.32
CA SER A 174 8.13 19.59 5.67
C SER A 174 9.13 18.43 5.54
N ASP A 175 10.15 18.59 4.71
CA ASP A 175 11.19 17.57 4.49
C ASP A 175 11.94 17.21 5.78
N GLU A 176 12.17 18.19 6.66
CA GLU A 176 12.84 17.94 7.95
C GLU A 176 11.95 17.17 8.91
N GLU A 177 10.65 17.49 8.96
CA GLU A 177 9.67 16.73 9.76
C GLU A 177 9.54 15.29 9.26
N ARG A 178 9.54 15.07 7.94
CA ARG A 178 9.53 13.72 7.33
C ARG A 178 10.77 12.91 7.70
N LYS A 179 11.96 13.51 7.66
CA LYS A 179 13.21 12.85 8.10
C LYS A 179 13.13 12.46 9.58
N ASN A 180 12.58 13.32 10.42
CA ASN A 180 12.36 13.02 11.84
C ASN A 180 11.34 11.88 12.00
N LEU A 181 10.27 11.88 11.22
CA LEU A 181 9.27 10.81 11.20
C LEU A 181 9.88 9.47 10.81
N VAL A 182 10.70 9.41 9.77
CA VAL A 182 11.41 8.18 9.35
C VAL A 182 12.30 7.66 10.48
N ARG A 183 13.04 8.54 11.18
CA ARG A 183 13.85 8.16 12.35
C ARG A 183 12.97 7.59 13.47
N LYS A 184 11.87 8.24 13.78
CA LYS A 184 10.89 7.80 14.79
C LYS A 184 10.30 6.44 14.44
N LEU A 185 9.82 6.26 13.21
CA LEU A 185 9.26 4.97 12.72
C LEU A 185 10.26 3.83 12.85
N ASN A 186 11.54 4.07 12.51
CA ASN A 186 12.59 3.06 12.69
C ASN A 186 12.73 2.61 14.15
N ILE A 187 12.62 3.53 15.12
CA ILE A 187 12.66 3.22 16.54
C ILE A 187 11.40 2.43 16.94
N GLU A 188 10.23 2.90 16.57
CA GLU A 188 8.95 2.29 16.92
C GLU A 188 8.82 0.86 16.38
N LEU A 189 9.17 0.63 15.11
CA LEU A 189 9.11 -0.72 14.53
C LEU A 189 10.14 -1.67 15.17
N ARG A 190 11.32 -1.18 15.55
CA ARG A 190 12.29 -1.99 16.32
C ARG A 190 11.77 -2.33 17.71
N MET A 191 11.04 -1.42 18.36
CA MET A 191 10.39 -1.71 19.65
C MET A 191 9.32 -2.80 19.51
N VAL A 192 8.52 -2.77 18.45
CA VAL A 192 7.53 -3.82 18.17
C VAL A 192 8.21 -5.18 18.00
N LEU A 193 9.29 -5.25 17.20
CA LEU A 193 10.04 -6.48 16.99
C LEU A 193 10.72 -6.98 18.28
N ALA A 194 11.35 -6.08 19.05
CA ALA A 194 11.99 -6.43 20.31
C ALA A 194 10.97 -6.93 21.36
N GLY A 195 9.80 -6.29 21.42
CA GLY A 195 8.69 -6.75 22.28
C GLY A 195 8.20 -8.14 21.91
N SER A 196 8.03 -8.42 20.62
CA SER A 196 7.66 -9.75 20.13
C SER A 196 8.71 -10.81 20.49
N HIS A 197 10.01 -10.50 20.33
CA HIS A 197 11.09 -11.38 20.73
C HIS A 197 11.08 -11.66 22.23
N ALA A 198 10.88 -10.65 23.07
CA ALA A 198 10.78 -10.81 24.53
C ALA A 198 9.62 -11.74 24.91
N VAL A 199 8.47 -11.63 24.24
CA VAL A 199 7.31 -12.53 24.44
C VAL A 199 7.67 -13.96 24.03
N TYR A 200 8.39 -14.15 22.93
CA TYR A 200 8.86 -15.46 22.51
C TYR A 200 9.76 -16.11 23.57
N MET A 201 10.75 -15.37 24.08
CA MET A 201 11.68 -15.87 25.09
C MET A 201 10.96 -16.25 26.38
N LYS A 202 9.99 -15.45 26.83
CA LYS A 202 9.18 -15.75 28.03
C LYS A 202 8.34 -17.04 27.86
N LYS A 203 7.75 -17.25 26.68
CA LYS A 203 7.00 -18.48 26.39
C LYS A 203 7.90 -19.71 26.44
N LYS A 204 9.13 -19.61 25.92
CA LYS A 204 10.12 -20.72 25.92
C LYS A 204 10.64 -21.06 27.31
N THR A 205 10.74 -20.08 28.22
CA THR A 205 11.22 -20.31 29.59
C THR A 205 10.14 -20.97 30.47
N ASN A 206 8.86 -20.83 30.12
CA ASN A 206 7.74 -21.38 30.88
C ASN A 206 7.25 -22.77 30.36
N GLN A 207 7.95 -23.34 29.38
CA GLN A 207 7.77 -24.71 28.88
C GLN A 207 8.90 -25.65 29.34
#